data_9088a1fbff79c46ca2caec97f22b0504
#
_entry.id   9088a1fbff79c46ca2caec97f22b0504
#
_cell.length_a   1.000
_cell.length_b   1.000
_cell.length_c   1.000
_cell.angle_alpha   90.00
_cell.angle_beta   90.00
_cell.angle_gamma   90.00
#
_symmetry.space_group_name_H-M   'P 1'
#
loop_
_entity.id
_entity.type
_entity.pdbx_description
1 polymer ?
#
loop_
_entity_poly.entity_id
_entity_poly.type
_entity_poly.pdbx_seq_one_letter_code
_entity_poly.pdbx_strand_id
1 'polypeptide(L)'
;MKVFLLLFCLAIIPDAFSQKTEDNLIVVTISDTTNLYQKVRQAITYTNLVIREDSKKDTLVTLSERIHGFTIFVVAKVVIAGSQVEISGGYGLGLEDFWGYPAWPKSYKPIIYFKGSEAWQIIRQIAIKLDGKMEFVQRK
;
A
#
# COMPACT_ATOMS: atom_id res chain seq x y z
N MET A 1 -19.07 -27.01 -48.31
CA MET A 1 -17.95 -26.50 -47.47
C MET A 1 -18.48 -25.54 -46.46
N LYS A 2 -18.60 -25.94 -45.21
CA LYS A 2 -19.04 -25.04 -44.10
C LYS A 2 -17.79 -24.41 -43.52
N VAL A 3 -17.62 -23.10 -43.72
CA VAL A 3 -16.55 -22.31 -43.10
C VAL A 3 -17.01 -22.04 -41.67
N PHE A 4 -16.32 -22.64 -40.70
CA PHE A 4 -16.47 -22.35 -39.28
C PHE A 4 -15.70 -21.05 -39.00
N LEU A 5 -16.44 -19.96 -38.88
CA LEU A 5 -15.90 -18.68 -38.41
C LEU A 5 -15.77 -18.77 -36.90
N LEU A 6 -14.57 -19.07 -36.43
CA LEU A 6 -14.23 -19.04 -35.00
C LEU A 6 -14.10 -17.58 -34.59
N LEU A 7 -15.17 -17.02 -34.03
CA LEU A 7 -15.13 -15.69 -33.38
C LEU A 7 -14.28 -15.85 -32.12
N PHE A 8 -13.02 -15.44 -32.20
CA PHE A 8 -12.19 -15.20 -31.04
C PHE A 8 -12.73 -13.94 -30.34
N CYS A 9 -13.61 -14.13 -29.36
CA CYS A 9 -13.88 -13.07 -28.40
C CYS A 9 -12.62 -12.88 -27.55
N LEU A 10 -11.75 -11.98 -28.01
CA LEU A 10 -10.76 -11.37 -27.11
C LEU A 10 -11.57 -10.65 -26.03
N ALA A 11 -11.66 -11.28 -24.87
CA ALA A 11 -12.08 -10.61 -23.66
C ALA A 11 -11.05 -9.51 -23.39
N ILE A 12 -11.35 -8.30 -23.82
CA ILE A 12 -10.65 -7.10 -23.37
C ILE A 12 -10.98 -7.01 -21.89
N ILE A 13 -10.10 -7.54 -21.05
CA ILE A 13 -10.10 -7.27 -19.62
C ILE A 13 -9.80 -5.77 -19.52
N PRO A 14 -10.75 -4.95 -19.08
CA PRO A 14 -10.46 -3.54 -18.94
C PRO A 14 -9.34 -3.40 -17.91
N ASP A 15 -8.26 -2.73 -18.30
CA ASP A 15 -7.16 -2.29 -17.43
C ASP A 15 -7.64 -1.27 -16.37
N ALA A 16 -8.79 -1.53 -15.76
CA ALA A 16 -9.42 -0.65 -14.78
C ALA A 16 -8.60 -0.48 -13.50
N PHE A 17 -7.49 -1.23 -13.36
CA PHE A 17 -6.65 -1.25 -12.17
C PHE A 17 -5.17 -1.00 -12.45
N SER A 18 -4.83 -0.40 -13.60
CA SER A 18 -3.43 -0.06 -13.88
C SER A 18 -2.99 1.11 -12.99
N GLN A 19 -1.82 0.97 -12.40
CA GLN A 19 -1.17 2.02 -11.63
C GLN A 19 -0.80 3.17 -12.58
N LYS A 20 -1.17 4.39 -12.17
CA LYS A 20 -0.81 5.61 -12.90
C LYS A 20 0.28 6.35 -12.14
N THR A 21 1.16 7.01 -12.89
CA THR A 21 2.12 7.93 -12.28
C THR A 21 1.38 8.92 -11.37
N GLU A 22 1.93 9.13 -10.16
CA GLU A 22 1.36 9.98 -9.10
C GLU A 22 0.22 9.36 -8.27
N ASP A 23 -0.21 8.12 -8.51
CA ASP A 23 -1.05 7.42 -7.52
C ASP A 23 -0.32 7.39 -6.18
N ASN A 24 -1.00 7.77 -5.11
CA ASN A 24 -0.42 7.89 -3.76
C ASN A 24 -1.21 7.15 -2.69
N LEU A 25 -2.23 6.42 -3.09
CA LEU A 25 -3.09 5.65 -2.21
C LEU A 25 -3.46 4.33 -2.87
N ILE A 26 -3.42 3.27 -2.09
CA ILE A 26 -3.95 1.96 -2.48
C ILE A 26 -5.17 1.70 -1.62
N VAL A 27 -6.31 1.41 -2.25
CA VAL A 27 -7.55 1.02 -1.58
C VAL A 27 -7.78 -0.46 -1.85
N VAL A 28 -7.91 -1.24 -0.79
CA VAL A 28 -8.22 -2.67 -0.88
C VAL A 28 -9.61 -2.91 -0.32
N THR A 29 -10.52 -3.43 -1.13
CA THR A 29 -11.86 -3.81 -0.69
C THR A 29 -11.86 -5.28 -0.31
N ILE A 30 -12.22 -5.57 0.94
CA ILE A 30 -12.20 -6.89 1.54
C ILE A 30 -13.64 -7.43 1.61
N SER A 31 -13.87 -8.60 1.07
CA SER A 31 -15.20 -9.26 1.10
C SER A 31 -15.52 -9.88 2.47
N ASP A 32 -14.53 -10.47 3.12
CA ASP A 32 -14.64 -11.05 4.46
C ASP A 32 -13.92 -10.17 5.48
N THR A 33 -14.67 -9.37 6.22
CA THR A 33 -14.16 -8.46 7.25
C THR A 33 -13.92 -9.12 8.60
N THR A 34 -14.16 -10.43 8.72
CA THR A 34 -13.90 -11.17 9.95
C THR A 34 -12.44 -11.04 10.34
N ASN A 35 -12.18 -10.56 11.56
CA ASN A 35 -10.83 -10.31 12.07
C ASN A 35 -9.97 -9.39 11.18
N LEU A 36 -10.58 -8.44 10.47
CA LEU A 36 -9.89 -7.56 9.52
C LEU A 36 -8.70 -6.84 10.15
N TYR A 37 -8.85 -6.35 11.38
CA TYR A 37 -7.75 -5.71 12.11
C TYR A 37 -6.52 -6.62 12.23
N GLN A 38 -6.73 -7.89 12.57
CA GLN A 38 -5.62 -8.84 12.68
C GLN A 38 -5.01 -9.19 11.33
N LYS A 39 -5.85 -9.32 10.30
CA LYS A 39 -5.38 -9.52 8.91
C LYS A 39 -4.50 -8.35 8.46
N VAL A 40 -4.90 -7.12 8.74
CA VAL A 40 -4.11 -5.92 8.41
C VAL A 40 -2.79 -5.89 9.19
N ARG A 41 -2.80 -6.18 10.48
CA ARG A 41 -1.57 -6.28 11.27
C ARG A 41 -0.60 -7.30 10.70
N GLN A 42 -1.07 -8.48 10.36
CA GLN A 42 -0.24 -9.54 9.77
C GLN A 42 0.32 -9.11 8.41
N ALA A 43 -0.49 -8.45 7.57
CA ALA A 43 -0.05 -7.94 6.29
C ALA A 43 1.09 -6.91 6.42
N ILE A 44 0.98 -5.99 7.38
CA ILE A 44 2.04 -5.02 7.68
C ILE A 44 3.30 -5.73 8.18
N THR A 45 3.16 -6.61 9.16
CA THR A 45 4.30 -7.34 9.75
C THR A 45 5.03 -8.20 8.71
N TYR A 46 4.31 -8.74 7.74
CA TYR A 46 4.91 -9.51 6.65
C TYR A 46 5.91 -8.70 5.81
N THR A 47 5.75 -7.39 5.75
CA THR A 47 6.69 -6.49 5.04
C THR A 47 7.90 -6.09 5.89
N ASN A 48 8.07 -6.65 7.07
CA ASN A 48 9.07 -6.30 8.08
C ASN A 48 8.90 -4.89 8.68
N LEU A 49 7.79 -4.23 8.41
CA LEU A 49 7.45 -2.97 9.06
C LEU A 49 6.91 -3.23 10.47
N VAL A 50 7.30 -2.39 11.41
CA VAL A 50 6.90 -2.48 12.82
C VAL A 50 5.78 -1.48 13.08
N ILE A 51 4.65 -1.95 13.58
CA ILE A 51 3.52 -1.10 13.93
C ILE A 51 3.84 -0.35 15.22
N ARG A 52 3.60 0.96 15.24
CA ARG A 52 3.78 1.80 16.43
C ARG A 52 2.78 1.40 17.51
N GLU A 53 3.21 1.40 18.76
CA GLU A 53 2.40 1.04 19.92
C GLU A 53 1.21 1.99 20.15
N ASP A 54 1.36 3.26 19.76
CA ASP A 54 0.31 4.28 19.88
C ASP A 54 -0.69 4.29 18.71
N SER A 55 -0.59 3.33 17.80
CA SER A 55 -1.51 3.19 16.67
C SER A 55 -2.92 2.86 17.16
N LYS A 56 -3.92 3.52 16.56
CA LYS A 56 -5.34 3.23 16.82
C LYS A 56 -5.78 1.98 16.06
N LYS A 57 -6.88 1.36 16.48
CA LYS A 57 -7.43 0.17 15.81
C LYS A 57 -7.88 0.41 14.37
N ASP A 58 -8.31 1.61 14.05
CA ASP A 58 -8.75 2.02 12.70
C ASP A 58 -7.64 2.68 11.88
N THR A 59 -6.55 3.08 12.52
CA THR A 59 -5.43 3.75 11.87
C THR A 59 -4.11 3.23 12.41
N LEU A 60 -3.48 2.36 11.64
CA LEU A 60 -2.18 1.79 11.96
C LEU A 60 -1.07 2.59 11.29
N VAL A 61 -0.07 2.99 12.05
CA VAL A 61 1.11 3.68 11.55
C VAL A 61 2.33 2.87 11.94
N THR A 62 3.29 2.75 11.02
CA THR A 62 4.52 2.01 11.30
C THR A 62 5.61 2.92 11.84
N LEU A 63 6.59 2.34 12.49
CA LEU A 63 7.88 2.97 12.71
C LEU A 63 8.55 3.20 11.35
N SER A 64 9.47 4.14 11.33
CA SER A 64 10.30 4.38 10.17
C SER A 64 11.27 3.22 9.97
N GLU A 65 11.31 2.68 8.77
CA GLU A 65 12.17 1.55 8.43
C GLU A 65 13.03 1.87 7.21
N ARG A 66 14.32 1.56 7.31
CA ARG A 66 15.26 1.81 6.23
C ARG A 66 15.06 0.82 5.09
N ILE A 67 14.96 1.31 3.86
CA ILE A 67 14.99 0.44 2.68
C ILE A 67 16.40 -0.12 2.51
N HIS A 68 16.49 -1.44 2.41
CA HIS A 68 17.77 -2.15 2.23
C HIS A 68 18.54 -1.62 1.01
N GLY A 69 19.81 -1.25 1.23
CA GLY A 69 20.68 -0.72 0.18
C GLY A 69 20.50 0.77 -0.14
N PHE A 70 19.55 1.45 0.50
CA PHE A 70 19.28 2.88 0.30
C PHE A 70 19.40 3.67 1.60
N THR A 71 19.57 4.98 1.49
CA THR A 71 19.51 5.92 2.63
C THR A 71 18.09 6.45 2.86
N ILE A 72 17.10 5.79 2.30
CA ILE A 72 15.71 6.19 2.35
C ILE A 72 15.00 5.38 3.42
N PHE A 73 14.18 6.05 4.21
CA PHE A 73 13.30 5.46 5.21
C PHE A 73 11.85 5.56 4.76
N VAL A 74 11.06 4.56 5.11
CA VAL A 74 9.64 4.46 4.75
C VAL A 74 8.80 4.32 6.01
N VAL A 75 7.69 5.02 6.03
CA VAL A 75 6.62 4.88 7.00
C VAL A 75 5.34 4.51 6.25
N ALA A 76 4.62 3.51 6.69
CA ALA A 76 3.32 3.17 6.16
C ALA A 76 2.20 3.65 7.10
N LYS A 77 1.10 4.09 6.50
CA LYS A 77 -0.15 4.42 7.19
C LYS A 77 -1.28 3.60 6.56
N VAL A 78 -1.97 2.85 7.40
CA VAL A 78 -3.09 2.00 6.98
C VAL A 78 -4.34 2.38 7.75
N VAL A 79 -5.39 2.75 7.04
CA VAL A 79 -6.69 3.13 7.61
C VAL A 79 -7.72 2.07 7.28
N ILE A 80 -8.45 1.60 8.29
CA ILE A 80 -9.52 0.61 8.13
C ILE A 80 -10.85 1.35 8.22
N ALA A 81 -11.61 1.32 7.14
CA ALA A 81 -12.92 1.98 7.04
C ALA A 81 -13.95 0.96 6.52
N GLY A 82 -14.66 0.30 7.43
CA GLY A 82 -15.61 -0.76 7.10
C GLY A 82 -14.93 -1.93 6.39
N SER A 83 -15.30 -2.18 5.14
CA SER A 83 -14.71 -3.21 4.28
C SER A 83 -13.52 -2.72 3.44
N GLN A 84 -13.17 -1.44 3.54
CA GLN A 84 -12.07 -0.86 2.79
C GLN A 84 -10.85 -0.65 3.70
N VAL A 85 -9.68 -0.93 3.15
CA VAL A 85 -8.40 -0.67 3.76
C VAL A 85 -7.63 0.28 2.85
N GLU A 86 -7.35 1.47 3.36
CA GLU A 86 -6.56 2.49 2.66
C GLU A 86 -5.10 2.40 3.08
N ILE A 87 -4.20 2.26 2.13
CA ILE A 87 -2.77 2.12 2.37
C ILE A 87 -2.04 3.27 1.69
N SER A 88 -1.33 4.04 2.46
CA SER A 88 -0.48 5.14 2.02
C SER A 88 0.85 5.11 2.76
N GLY A 89 1.75 5.98 2.40
CA GLY A 89 3.02 6.05 3.09
C GLY A 89 3.76 7.35 2.86
N GLY A 90 4.84 7.51 3.58
CA GLY A 90 5.81 8.58 3.43
C GLY A 90 7.22 8.04 3.35
N TYR A 91 8.11 8.78 2.71
CA TYR A 91 9.53 8.48 2.64
C TYR A 91 10.38 9.72 2.93
N GLY A 92 11.55 9.50 3.47
CA GLY A 92 12.49 10.56 3.81
C GLY A 92 13.91 10.04 4.01
N LEU A 93 14.83 10.94 4.27
CA LEU A 93 16.23 10.59 4.48
C LEU A 93 16.52 10.09 5.92
N GLY A 94 15.54 10.07 6.79
CA GLY A 94 15.59 9.41 8.11
C GLY A 94 16.46 10.06 9.16
N LEU A 95 17.10 11.18 8.89
CA LEU A 95 17.97 11.85 9.85
C LEU A 95 17.24 12.31 11.11
N GLU A 96 15.93 12.56 10.99
CA GLU A 96 15.08 13.02 12.09
C GLU A 96 14.59 11.88 12.98
N ASP A 97 14.45 10.65 12.43
CA ASP A 97 14.02 9.47 13.19
C ASP A 97 15.13 8.87 14.05
N PHE A 98 16.38 9.20 13.75
CA PHE A 98 17.53 8.74 14.53
C PHE A 98 17.48 9.18 16.01
N TRP A 99 16.70 10.22 16.31
CA TRP A 99 16.55 10.79 17.65
C TRP A 99 15.25 10.37 18.34
N GLY A 100 14.55 9.36 17.81
CA GLY A 100 13.33 8.83 18.44
C GLY A 100 12.12 9.75 18.33
N TYR A 101 12.06 10.62 17.35
CA TYR A 101 10.88 11.47 17.12
C TYR A 101 9.70 10.64 16.62
N PRO A 102 8.59 10.67 17.34
CA PRO A 102 7.40 9.96 16.94
C PRO A 102 6.71 10.69 15.80
N ALA A 103 6.11 9.96 14.95
CA ALA A 103 5.16 10.39 13.95
C ALA A 103 5.77 10.92 12.66
N TRP A 104 5.10 10.67 11.63
CA TRP A 104 5.12 11.29 10.33
C TRP A 104 5.93 12.59 10.32
N PRO A 105 7.25 12.55 10.10
CA PRO A 105 8.07 13.75 10.16
C PRO A 105 7.57 14.72 9.09
N LYS A 106 7.56 16.00 9.39
CA LYS A 106 7.15 17.07 8.44
C LYS A 106 7.98 17.05 7.15
N SER A 107 9.17 16.45 7.19
CA SER A 107 10.10 16.29 6.07
C SER A 107 9.80 15.09 5.18
N TYR A 108 8.93 14.16 5.60
CA TYR A 108 8.59 13.00 4.76
C TYR A 108 7.67 13.42 3.63
N LYS A 109 8.05 12.99 2.44
CA LYS A 109 7.25 13.17 1.23
C LYS A 109 6.28 12.00 1.08
N PRO A 110 5.09 12.20 0.52
CA PRO A 110 4.18 11.10 0.24
C PRO A 110 4.82 10.12 -0.75
N ILE A 111 4.63 8.83 -0.49
CA ILE A 111 5.00 7.79 -1.45
C ILE A 111 4.03 7.89 -2.62
N ILE A 112 4.57 8.09 -3.81
CA ILE A 112 3.82 8.08 -5.06
C ILE A 112 4.31 6.95 -5.95
N TYR A 113 3.43 6.47 -6.82
CA TYR A 113 3.80 5.49 -7.81
C TYR A 113 4.67 6.11 -8.90
N PHE A 114 5.79 5.50 -9.15
CA PHE A 114 6.57 5.60 -10.40
C PHE A 114 7.27 4.26 -10.64
N LYS A 115 7.59 3.98 -11.90
CA LYS A 115 8.23 2.72 -12.28
C LYS A 115 9.58 2.58 -11.55
N GLY A 116 9.72 1.48 -10.79
CA GLY A 116 10.94 1.22 -10.00
C GLY A 116 10.95 1.84 -8.60
N SER A 117 9.84 2.43 -8.13
CA SER A 117 9.74 2.93 -6.76
C SER A 117 9.76 1.80 -5.75
N GLU A 118 10.86 1.64 -5.03
CA GLU A 118 11.00 0.67 -3.94
C GLU A 118 10.02 0.99 -2.79
N ALA A 119 9.87 2.25 -2.43
CA ALA A 119 8.94 2.68 -1.39
C ALA A 119 7.49 2.29 -1.72
N TRP A 120 7.08 2.48 -2.98
CA TRP A 120 5.77 2.05 -3.45
C TRP A 120 5.60 0.53 -3.37
N GLN A 121 6.62 -0.23 -3.74
CA GLN A 121 6.56 -1.69 -3.67
C GLN A 121 6.34 -2.19 -2.25
N ILE A 122 6.90 -1.53 -1.25
CA ILE A 122 6.71 -1.88 0.16
C ILE A 122 5.24 -1.73 0.56
N ILE A 123 4.61 -0.56 0.31
CA ILE A 123 3.20 -0.38 0.66
C ILE A 123 2.28 -1.24 -0.19
N ARG A 124 2.63 -1.51 -1.44
CA ARG A 124 1.88 -2.43 -2.32
C ARG A 124 1.91 -3.87 -1.81
N GLN A 125 3.01 -4.32 -1.19
CA GLN A 125 3.07 -5.67 -0.60
C GLN A 125 2.06 -5.84 0.53
N ILE A 126 1.79 -4.80 1.33
CA ILE A 126 0.72 -4.85 2.34
C ILE A 126 -0.63 -5.13 1.67
N ALA A 127 -0.93 -4.41 0.58
CA ALA A 127 -2.17 -4.58 -0.17
C ALA A 127 -2.32 -6.00 -0.75
N ILE A 128 -1.25 -6.54 -1.34
CA ILE A 128 -1.24 -7.90 -1.90
C ILE A 128 -1.56 -8.94 -0.82
N LYS A 129 -1.04 -8.77 0.40
CA LYS A 129 -1.26 -9.71 1.51
C LYS A 129 -2.67 -9.66 2.07
N LEU A 130 -3.43 -8.61 1.83
CA LEU A 130 -4.84 -8.52 2.23
C LEU A 130 -5.77 -9.32 1.32
N ASP A 131 -5.30 -9.69 0.12
CA ASP A 131 -6.04 -10.52 -0.85
C ASP A 131 -7.47 -10.03 -1.16
N GLY A 132 -7.59 -8.71 -1.37
CA GLY A 132 -8.83 -8.06 -1.74
C GLY A 132 -8.77 -7.42 -3.13
N LYS A 133 -9.89 -6.82 -3.54
CA LYS A 133 -9.94 -6.01 -4.76
C LYS A 133 -9.14 -4.73 -4.55
N MET A 134 -8.11 -4.53 -5.35
CA MET A 134 -7.16 -3.44 -5.21
C MET A 134 -7.46 -2.32 -6.23
N GLU A 135 -7.46 -1.09 -5.77
CA GLU A 135 -7.61 0.11 -6.59
C GLU A 135 -6.49 1.10 -6.25
N PHE A 136 -5.98 1.79 -7.26
CA PHE A 136 -4.94 2.80 -7.12
C PHE A 136 -5.56 4.18 -7.32
N VAL A 137 -5.26 5.09 -6.42
CA VAL A 137 -5.90 6.40 -6.35
C VAL A 137 -4.87 7.50 -6.15
N GLN A 138 -5.07 8.61 -6.83
CA GLN A 138 -4.38 9.86 -6.56
C GLN A 138 -5.26 10.72 -5.65
N ARG A 139 -4.83 10.92 -4.41
CA ARG A 139 -5.47 11.85 -3.47
C ARG A 139 -4.67 13.16 -3.44
N LYS A 140 -5.36 14.26 -3.71
CA LYS A 140 -4.81 15.63 -3.64
C LYS A 140 -4.68 16.13 -2.20
#